data_e9ea2b325e9f6306979e17e6b42d4df1
#
_entry.id   e9ea2b325e9f6306979e17e6b42d4df1
#
_cell.length_a   1.000
_cell.length_b   1.000
_cell.length_c   1.000
_cell.angle_alpha   90.00
_cell.angle_beta   90.00
_cell.angle_gamma   90.00
#
_symmetry.space_group_name_H-M   'P 1'
#
loop_
_entity.id
_entity.type
_entity.pdbx_description
1 polymer ?
#
loop_
_entity_poly.entity_id
_entity_poly.type
_entity_poly.pdbx_seq_one_letter_code
_entity_poly.pdbx_strand_id
1 'polypeptide(L)' 'MSFYRFLMKYRAPIEVDDVTRLANLAFHDSLFPKQSKDFEEISTYLETHAPFYFNLTLFDQIWQLYLEN' A
#
# COMPACT_ATOMS: atom_id res chain seq x y z
N MET A 1 -3.97 10.87 8.30
CA MET A 1 -2.68 10.62 7.63
C MET A 1 -2.92 9.98 6.28
N SER A 2 -1.96 10.09 5.38
CA SER A 2 -2.08 9.44 4.07
C SER A 2 -1.90 7.92 4.20
N PHE A 3 -2.36 7.20 3.18
CA PHE A 3 -2.20 5.74 3.14
C PHE A 3 -0.72 5.36 3.15
N TYR A 4 0.10 6.11 2.43
CA TYR A 4 1.55 5.87 2.41
C TYR A 4 2.14 5.96 3.83
N ARG A 5 1.77 6.98 4.60
CA ARG A 5 2.29 7.15 5.96
C ARG A 5 1.84 6.00 6.87
N PHE A 6 0.60 5.54 6.68
CA PHE A 6 0.13 4.36 7.38
C PHE A 6 1.01 3.15 7.06
N LEU A 7 1.30 2.93 5.78
CA LEU A 7 2.12 1.80 5.35
C LEU A 7 3.53 1.85 5.95
N MET A 8 4.08 3.04 6.12
CA MET A 8 5.45 3.17 6.63
C MET A 8 5.64 2.59 8.03
N LYS A 9 4.56 2.39 8.77
CA LYS A 9 4.62 1.74 10.08
C LYS A 9 4.88 0.24 9.97
N TYR A 10 4.65 -0.34 8.79
CA TYR A 10 4.74 -1.79 8.57
C TYR A 10 5.97 -2.19 7.79
N ARG A 11 6.86 -1.26 7.51
CA ARG A 11 8.10 -1.58 6.83
C ARG A 11 8.98 -2.47 7.69
N ALA A 12 9.58 -3.48 7.06
CA ALA A 12 10.50 -4.38 7.74
C ALA A 12 11.50 -4.94 6.74
N PRO A 13 12.72 -5.29 7.19
CA PRO A 13 13.72 -5.90 6.30
C PRO A 13 13.27 -7.25 5.74
N ILE A 14 12.44 -7.98 6.50
CA ILE A 14 11.92 -9.28 6.09
C ILE A 14 10.42 -9.14 5.88
N GLU A 15 9.95 -9.54 4.69
CA GLU A 15 8.55 -9.43 4.32
C GLU A 15 7.78 -10.63 4.84
N VAL A 16 7.25 -10.49 6.06
CA VAL A 16 6.57 -11.59 6.74
C VAL A 16 5.10 -11.71 6.38
N ASP A 17 4.52 -10.65 5.81
CA ASP A 17 3.10 -10.64 5.40
C ASP A 17 2.90 -9.67 4.25
N ASP A 18 1.64 -9.61 3.76
CA ASP A 18 1.32 -8.81 2.58
C ASP A 18 1.35 -7.30 2.85
N VAL A 19 1.01 -6.88 4.06
CA VAL A 19 1.07 -5.45 4.37
C VAL A 19 2.52 -4.97 4.42
N THR A 20 3.43 -5.79 4.95
CA THR A 20 4.86 -5.47 4.93
C THR A 20 5.39 -5.39 3.51
N ARG A 21 4.96 -6.34 2.65
CA ARG A 21 5.37 -6.34 1.25
C ARG A 21 4.91 -5.07 0.54
N LEU A 22 3.66 -4.69 0.75
CA LEU A 22 3.12 -3.47 0.13
C LEU A 22 3.84 -2.23 0.66
N ALA A 23 4.13 -2.20 1.96
CA ALA A 23 4.85 -1.09 2.56
C ALA A 23 6.24 -0.91 1.95
N ASN A 24 6.97 -2.01 1.78
CA ASN A 24 8.30 -1.97 1.18
C ASN A 24 8.24 -1.56 -0.29
N LEU A 25 7.26 -2.07 -1.03
CA LEU A 25 7.06 -1.71 -2.43
C LEU A 25 6.81 -0.20 -2.55
N ALA A 26 5.91 0.34 -1.75
CA ALA A 26 5.58 1.77 -1.79
C ALA A 26 6.79 2.63 -1.42
N PHE A 27 7.58 2.18 -0.45
CA PHE A 27 8.76 2.93 -0.02
C PHE A 27 9.79 3.05 -1.14
N HIS A 28 9.99 1.97 -1.90
CA HIS A 28 10.99 1.96 -2.97
C HIS A 28 10.49 2.57 -4.28
N ASP A 29 9.22 2.93 -4.36
CA ASP A 29 8.63 3.49 -5.55
C ASP A 29 8.51 5.01 -5.42
N SER A 30 9.39 5.73 -6.09
CA SER A 30 9.41 7.20 -6.01
C SER A 30 8.16 7.85 -6.59
N LEU A 31 7.40 7.14 -7.40
CA LEU A 31 6.19 7.66 -8.04
C LEU A 31 4.91 7.32 -7.28
N PHE A 32 5.02 6.54 -6.20
CA PHE A 32 3.84 6.19 -5.40
C PHE A 32 3.17 7.46 -4.88
N PRO A 33 1.82 7.54 -4.95
CA PRO A 33 1.10 8.75 -4.50
C PRO A 33 1.11 8.89 -2.99
N LYS A 34 2.16 9.52 -2.46
CA LYS A 34 2.46 9.55 -1.03
C LYS A 34 1.51 10.42 -0.22
N GLN A 35 0.81 11.34 -0.87
CA GLN A 35 -0.11 12.26 -0.18
C GLN A 35 -1.55 11.77 -0.23
N SER A 36 -1.82 10.73 -1.01
CA SER A 36 -3.19 10.33 -1.30
C SER A 36 -3.87 9.64 -0.13
N LYS A 37 -5.16 9.93 0.04
CA LYS A 37 -6.07 9.26 0.95
C LYS A 37 -7.20 8.59 0.19
N ASP A 38 -7.10 8.54 -1.13
CA ASP A 38 -8.17 8.10 -2.02
C ASP A 38 -7.96 6.65 -2.44
N PHE A 39 -8.90 5.79 -2.06
CA PHE A 39 -8.88 4.37 -2.39
C PHE A 39 -8.75 4.16 -3.91
N GLU A 40 -9.56 4.89 -4.70
CA GLU A 40 -9.57 4.74 -6.15
C GLU A 40 -8.20 5.08 -6.76
N GLU A 41 -7.64 6.18 -6.34
CA GLU A 41 -6.36 6.63 -6.88
C GLU A 41 -5.26 5.60 -6.61
N ILE A 42 -5.20 5.12 -5.37
CA ILE A 42 -4.13 4.20 -4.97
C ILE A 42 -4.34 2.82 -5.58
N SER A 43 -5.57 2.32 -5.61
CA SER A 43 -5.84 1.02 -6.21
C SER A 43 -5.56 1.03 -7.71
N THR A 44 -5.94 2.09 -8.41
CA THR A 44 -5.66 2.22 -9.84
C THR A 44 -4.16 2.31 -10.09
N TYR A 45 -3.45 3.06 -9.26
CA TYR A 45 -2.01 3.17 -9.38
C TYR A 45 -1.34 1.79 -9.24
N LEU A 46 -1.70 1.04 -8.21
CA LEU A 46 -1.11 -0.27 -7.95
C LEU A 46 -1.45 -1.28 -9.04
N GLU A 47 -2.68 -1.25 -9.52
CA GLU A 47 -3.10 -2.13 -10.60
C GLU A 47 -2.28 -1.90 -11.87
N THR A 48 -1.93 -0.64 -12.14
CA THR A 48 -1.16 -0.26 -13.32
C THR A 48 0.33 -0.50 -13.16
N HIS A 49 0.89 -0.18 -11.98
CA HIS A 49 2.35 -0.13 -11.78
C HIS A 49 2.91 -1.35 -11.07
N ALA A 50 2.08 -2.15 -10.42
CA ALA A 50 2.52 -3.34 -9.71
C ALA A 50 1.55 -4.50 -9.89
N PRO A 51 1.21 -4.86 -11.16
CA PRO A 51 0.16 -5.84 -11.42
C PRO A 51 0.47 -7.23 -10.85
N PHE A 52 1.74 -7.60 -10.73
CA PHE A 52 2.12 -8.92 -10.19
C PHE A 52 1.90 -9.04 -8.70
N TYR A 53 1.81 -7.92 -8.00
CA TYR A 53 1.65 -7.89 -6.55
C TYR A 53 0.27 -7.40 -6.15
N PHE A 54 -0.52 -6.89 -7.09
CA PHE A 54 -1.79 -6.30 -6.76
C PHE A 54 -2.90 -7.36 -6.72
N ASN A 55 -3.59 -7.41 -5.58
CA ASN A 55 -4.76 -8.23 -5.39
C ASN A 55 -5.79 -7.36 -4.70
N LEU A 56 -6.92 -7.11 -5.37
CA LEU A 56 -7.90 -6.16 -4.88
C LEU A 56 -8.49 -6.60 -3.53
N THR A 57 -8.75 -7.89 -3.34
CA THR A 57 -9.28 -8.39 -2.08
C THR A 57 -8.31 -8.11 -0.94
N LEU A 58 -7.03 -8.38 -1.17
CA LEU A 58 -5.99 -8.14 -0.19
C LEU A 58 -5.81 -6.66 0.09
N PHE A 59 -5.79 -5.84 -0.97
CA PHE A 59 -5.69 -4.40 -0.83
C PHE A 59 -6.86 -3.85 -0.01
N ASP A 60 -8.06 -4.36 -0.26
CA ASP A 60 -9.26 -3.99 0.49
C ASP A 60 -9.07 -4.24 1.99
N GLN A 61 -8.52 -5.39 2.36
CA GLN A 61 -8.26 -5.73 3.75
C GLN A 61 -7.25 -4.78 4.38
N ILE A 62 -6.20 -4.45 3.65
CA ILE A 62 -5.18 -3.51 4.13
C ILE A 62 -5.78 -2.11 4.28
N TRP A 63 -6.64 -1.72 3.33
CA TRP A 63 -7.33 -0.43 3.39
C TRP A 63 -8.22 -0.34 4.63
N GLN A 64 -8.90 -1.43 4.97
CA GLN A 64 -9.73 -1.46 6.19
C GLN A 64 -8.87 -1.22 7.43
N LEU A 65 -7.69 -1.81 7.49
CA LEU A 65 -6.76 -1.54 8.60
C LEU A 65 -6.39 -0.05 8.66
N TYR A 66 -6.17 0.55 7.50
CA TYR A 66 -5.89 1.98 7.42
C TYR A 66 -7.04 2.82 7.97
N LEU A 67 -8.27 2.48 7.60
CA LEU A 67 -9.43 3.24 8.06
C LEU A 67 -9.67 3.11 9.55
N GLU A 68 -9.26 1.99 10.14
CA GLU A 68 -9.41 1.74 11.58
C GLU A 68 -8.31 2.37 12.42
N ASN A 69 -7.30 2.88 11.78
CA ASN A 69 -6.10 3.34 12.47
C ASN A 69 -6.26 4.77 13.02
#